data_5250babf7b19f9eeaac5b9236d85cc64
#
_entry.id   5250babf7b19f9eeaac5b9236d85cc64
#
_cell.length_a   1.000
_cell.length_b   1.000
_cell.length_c   1.000
_cell.angle_alpha   90.00
_cell.angle_beta   90.00
_cell.angle_gamma   90.00
#
_symmetry.space_group_name_H-M   'P 1'
#
loop_
_entity.id
_entity.type
_entity.pdbx_description
1 polymer ?
#
loop_
_entity_poly.entity_id
_entity_poly.type
_entity_poly.pdbx_seq_one_letter_code
_entity_poly.pdbx_strand_id
1 'polypeptide(L)'
;MRRLFTLTVILGSSLVLAACDEGASDEDLEEALKDVNVIDETNLNDVMLTMADPDEAVTYFQRSSKANPDRIDLKRGLAASLIRAGKPTAAATAWADVLAMPGATSEDRVEYADALIRANRWDDAEVQLDKVPPTHETFKRYRLEAMVADSNKEWSKADSFYEIAVGLTTRPSGTLNNWGFSNLTRGNYSEAERLFSEALTYDSNLFTAKNNLVLARAAQRRYDMPVIPMTQIERAELLYTAALSAIKQGDIAIGKSLLQDAIDTHPQHFDAAVRSLEALESA
;
A
#
# COMPACT_ATOMS: atom_id res chain seq x y z
N MET A 1 82.94 -38.19 -13.51
CA MET A 1 83.45 -39.25 -12.61
C MET A 1 82.33 -39.76 -11.74
N ARG A 2 82.04 -40.98 -11.97
CA ARG A 2 81.79 -42.05 -10.99
C ARG A 2 80.71 -41.79 -9.88
N ARG A 3 79.60 -42.48 -10.05
CA ARG A 3 79.12 -43.67 -9.26
C ARG A 3 78.58 -43.27 -7.89
N LEU A 4 77.51 -43.77 -7.36
CA LEU A 4 77.06 -45.14 -7.15
C LEU A 4 75.56 -45.22 -6.83
N PHE A 5 74.92 -46.27 -7.28
CA PHE A 5 73.61 -46.79 -6.89
C PHE A 5 73.54 -47.15 -5.40
N THR A 6 72.45 -46.89 -4.77
CA THR A 6 71.94 -47.79 -3.70
C THR A 6 70.44 -47.92 -3.76
N LEU A 7 70.05 -49.12 -3.98
CA LEU A 7 68.70 -49.66 -3.96
C LEU A 7 68.34 -49.89 -2.50
N THR A 8 67.24 -49.34 -2.05
CA THR A 8 66.64 -49.74 -0.77
C THR A 8 65.17 -50.11 -0.97
N VAL A 9 64.91 -51.38 -0.79
CA VAL A 9 63.61 -51.99 -0.69
C VAL A 9 62.98 -51.56 0.62
N ILE A 10 61.77 -51.01 0.60
CA ILE A 10 60.94 -50.78 1.77
C ILE A 10 59.64 -51.50 1.62
N LEU A 11 59.41 -52.36 2.62
CA LEU A 11 58.25 -53.14 2.90
C LEU A 11 56.95 -52.36 2.84
N GLY A 12 55.96 -52.99 2.31
CA GLY A 12 54.58 -52.54 2.34
C GLY A 12 54.05 -52.42 3.76
N SER A 13 53.41 -51.30 3.99
CA SER A 13 52.46 -51.15 5.09
C SER A 13 51.12 -50.80 4.44
N SER A 14 50.23 -51.80 4.37
CA SER A 14 48.85 -51.64 4.00
C SER A 14 48.15 -50.91 5.12
N LEU A 15 47.99 -49.56 4.97
CA LEU A 15 46.99 -48.80 5.76
C LEU A 15 45.64 -49.13 5.15
N VAL A 16 44.86 -49.93 5.86
CA VAL A 16 43.43 -50.05 5.73
C VAL A 16 42.83 -48.74 6.20
N LEU A 17 42.46 -47.85 5.27
CA LEU A 17 41.52 -46.78 5.51
C LEU A 17 40.15 -47.43 5.71
N ALA A 18 39.77 -47.62 6.98
CA ALA A 18 38.37 -47.78 7.35
C ALA A 18 37.73 -46.42 7.08
N ALA A 19 37.16 -46.20 5.89
CA ALA A 19 36.18 -45.17 5.66
C ALA A 19 34.97 -45.56 6.52
N CYS A 20 34.74 -44.82 7.60
CA CYS A 20 33.42 -44.77 8.23
C CYS A 20 32.50 -44.18 7.13
N ASP A 21 31.80 -45.01 6.44
CA ASP A 21 30.61 -44.66 5.68
C ASP A 21 29.48 -44.50 6.68
N GLU A 22 29.47 -43.37 7.42
CA GLU A 22 28.26 -42.86 7.99
C GLU A 22 27.52 -42.17 6.83
N GLY A 23 26.92 -42.97 5.98
CA GLY A 23 25.95 -42.52 5.04
C GLY A 23 24.86 -41.80 5.83
N ALA A 24 24.65 -40.51 5.53
CA ALA A 24 23.49 -39.73 6.03
C ALA A 24 22.26 -40.65 5.85
N SER A 25 21.50 -40.83 6.92
CA SER A 25 20.30 -41.66 6.84
C SER A 25 19.32 -41.03 5.86
N ASP A 26 18.48 -41.86 5.25
CA ASP A 26 17.41 -41.34 4.36
C ASP A 26 16.55 -40.27 5.11
N GLU A 27 16.43 -40.39 6.43
CA GLU A 27 15.78 -39.42 7.31
C GLU A 27 16.55 -38.09 7.37
N ASP A 28 17.88 -38.10 7.51
CA ASP A 28 18.71 -36.88 7.52
C ASP A 28 18.69 -36.19 6.16
N LEU A 29 18.62 -36.97 5.09
CA LEU A 29 18.49 -36.45 3.72
C LEU A 29 17.10 -35.85 3.46
N GLU A 30 16.02 -36.50 3.94
CA GLU A 30 14.67 -35.95 3.87
C GLU A 30 14.49 -34.69 4.71
N GLU A 31 15.14 -34.61 5.89
CA GLU A 31 15.11 -33.42 6.74
C GLU A 31 15.89 -32.27 6.11
N ALA A 32 17.08 -32.50 5.54
CA ALA A 32 17.85 -31.52 4.80
C ALA A 32 17.13 -31.04 3.52
N LEU A 33 16.43 -31.94 2.83
CA LEU A 33 15.62 -31.58 1.64
C LEU A 33 14.36 -30.79 2.02
N LYS A 34 13.77 -31.05 3.19
CA LYS A 34 12.66 -30.22 3.72
C LYS A 34 13.14 -28.82 4.05
N ASP A 35 14.30 -28.65 4.67
CA ASP A 35 14.88 -27.34 4.99
C ASP A 35 15.24 -26.54 3.74
N VAL A 36 15.77 -27.19 2.69
CA VAL A 36 16.05 -26.55 1.38
C VAL A 36 14.74 -26.13 0.69
N ASN A 37 13.71 -26.99 0.70
CA ASN A 37 12.42 -26.66 0.13
C ASN A 37 11.73 -25.49 0.86
N VAL A 38 11.85 -25.39 2.18
CA VAL A 38 11.30 -24.27 2.97
C VAL A 38 11.98 -22.94 2.61
N ILE A 39 13.29 -22.93 2.41
CA ILE A 39 14.04 -21.72 2.00
C ILE A 39 13.63 -21.31 0.56
N ASP A 40 13.57 -22.24 -0.37
CA ASP A 40 13.15 -21.94 -1.75
C ASP A 40 11.70 -21.50 -1.84
N GLU A 41 10.78 -22.13 -1.10
CA GLU A 41 9.39 -21.72 -1.02
C GLU A 41 9.21 -20.33 -0.38
N THR A 42 10.00 -20.00 0.66
CA THR A 42 9.94 -18.69 1.31
C THR A 42 10.38 -17.59 0.35
N ASN A 43 11.47 -17.78 -0.37
CA ASN A 43 11.94 -16.83 -1.38
C ASN A 43 10.92 -16.67 -2.52
N LEU A 44 10.31 -17.77 -2.98
CA LEU A 44 9.27 -17.70 -3.99
C LEU A 44 8.02 -16.98 -3.48
N ASN A 45 7.61 -17.21 -2.22
CA ASN A 45 6.49 -16.50 -1.61
C ASN A 45 6.72 -14.99 -1.59
N ASP A 46 7.93 -14.53 -1.21
CA ASP A 46 8.29 -13.12 -1.19
C ASP A 46 8.28 -12.50 -2.59
N VAL A 47 8.80 -13.21 -3.60
CA VAL A 47 8.74 -12.77 -5.00
C VAL A 47 7.29 -12.66 -5.48
N MET A 48 6.47 -13.66 -5.19
CA MET A 48 5.04 -13.66 -5.54
C MET A 48 4.29 -12.51 -4.85
N LEU A 49 4.61 -12.20 -3.59
CA LEU A 49 3.99 -11.11 -2.85
C LEU A 49 4.42 -9.71 -3.32
N THR A 50 5.64 -9.56 -3.83
CA THR A 50 6.21 -8.23 -4.06
C THR A 50 6.36 -7.87 -5.53
N MET A 51 6.71 -8.82 -6.38
CA MET A 51 7.14 -8.58 -7.77
C MET A 51 6.22 -9.20 -8.84
N ALA A 52 5.55 -10.32 -8.53
CA ALA A 52 4.70 -11.01 -9.50
C ALA A 52 3.43 -10.21 -9.83
N ASP A 53 2.84 -10.52 -10.98
CA ASP A 53 1.50 -10.05 -11.32
C ASP A 53 0.50 -10.43 -10.21
N PRO A 54 -0.40 -9.53 -9.80
CA PRO A 54 -1.33 -9.79 -8.70
C PRO A 54 -2.22 -11.02 -8.91
N ASP A 55 -2.70 -11.29 -10.11
CA ASP A 55 -3.57 -12.44 -10.39
C ASP A 55 -2.76 -13.76 -10.45
N GLU A 56 -1.50 -13.70 -10.90
CA GLU A 56 -0.58 -14.82 -10.81
C GLU A 56 -0.27 -15.17 -9.35
N ALA A 57 -0.01 -14.15 -8.52
CA ALA A 57 0.20 -14.34 -7.10
C ALA A 57 -1.03 -14.96 -6.41
N VAL A 58 -2.23 -14.50 -6.71
CA VAL A 58 -3.49 -15.11 -6.21
C VAL A 58 -3.55 -16.60 -6.61
N THR A 59 -3.28 -16.92 -7.88
CA THR A 59 -3.32 -18.30 -8.37
C THR A 59 -2.30 -19.18 -7.65
N TYR A 60 -1.08 -18.68 -7.46
CA TYR A 60 -0.02 -19.37 -6.74
C TYR A 60 -0.42 -19.67 -5.30
N PHE A 61 -0.78 -18.65 -4.52
CA PHE A 61 -1.13 -18.82 -3.11
C PHE A 61 -2.41 -19.65 -2.92
N GLN A 62 -3.35 -19.59 -3.87
CA GLN A 62 -4.56 -20.41 -3.83
C GLN A 62 -4.25 -21.90 -3.97
N ARG A 63 -3.31 -22.26 -4.85
CA ARG A 63 -2.85 -23.65 -5.00
C ARG A 63 -2.02 -24.11 -3.80
N SER A 64 -1.06 -23.28 -3.38
CA SER A 64 -0.14 -23.59 -2.28
C SER A 64 -0.86 -23.75 -0.94
N SER A 65 -1.81 -22.85 -0.61
CA SER A 65 -2.60 -22.94 0.62
C SER A 65 -3.59 -24.12 0.61
N LYS A 66 -4.06 -24.53 -0.57
CA LYS A 66 -4.90 -25.73 -0.69
C LYS A 66 -4.10 -27.01 -0.49
N ALA A 67 -2.85 -27.06 -0.99
CA ALA A 67 -1.95 -28.18 -0.80
C ALA A 67 -1.43 -28.27 0.65
N ASN A 68 -1.29 -27.14 1.33
CA ASN A 68 -0.76 -27.03 2.68
C ASN A 68 -1.73 -26.25 3.58
N PRO A 69 -2.87 -26.82 3.98
CA PRO A 69 -3.97 -26.09 4.64
C PRO A 69 -3.61 -25.55 6.03
N ASP A 70 -2.61 -26.11 6.70
CA ASP A 70 -2.17 -25.72 8.04
C ASP A 70 -1.12 -24.58 8.03
N ARG A 71 -0.62 -24.20 6.85
CA ARG A 71 0.36 -23.13 6.68
C ARG A 71 -0.34 -21.76 6.62
N ILE A 72 -0.34 -21.07 7.74
CA ILE A 72 -0.95 -19.74 7.89
C ILE A 72 -0.29 -18.67 7.00
N ASP A 73 1.02 -18.77 6.76
CA ASP A 73 1.77 -17.86 5.89
C ASP A 73 1.28 -17.88 4.44
N LEU A 74 0.94 -19.06 3.89
CA LEU A 74 0.37 -19.18 2.56
C LEU A 74 -1.04 -18.58 2.47
N LYS A 75 -1.84 -18.70 3.54
CA LYS A 75 -3.16 -18.05 3.59
C LYS A 75 -3.06 -16.53 3.74
N ARG A 76 -2.08 -16.02 4.52
CA ARG A 76 -1.73 -14.59 4.55
C ARG A 76 -1.32 -14.10 3.16
N GLY A 77 -0.48 -14.86 2.48
CA GLY A 77 -0.06 -14.58 1.10
C GLY A 77 -1.24 -14.49 0.13
N LEU A 78 -2.20 -15.42 0.23
CA LEU A 78 -3.43 -15.38 -0.59
C LEU A 78 -4.23 -14.11 -0.30
N ALA A 79 -4.48 -13.79 0.97
CA ALA A 79 -5.28 -12.64 1.36
C ALA A 79 -4.63 -11.31 0.91
N ALA A 80 -3.31 -11.16 1.10
CA ALA A 80 -2.55 -10.01 0.65
C ALA A 80 -2.55 -9.88 -0.89
N SER A 81 -2.39 -10.98 -1.61
CA SER A 81 -2.44 -10.99 -3.08
C SER A 81 -3.80 -10.59 -3.62
N LEU A 82 -4.89 -10.99 -2.96
CA LEU A 82 -6.26 -10.59 -3.31
C LEU A 82 -6.46 -9.06 -3.15
N ILE A 83 -5.85 -8.43 -2.14
CA ILE A 83 -5.85 -6.96 -2.00
C ILE A 83 -5.11 -6.32 -3.19
N ARG A 84 -3.93 -6.83 -3.54
CA ARG A 84 -3.15 -6.32 -4.70
C ARG A 84 -3.91 -6.48 -6.02
N ALA A 85 -4.66 -7.57 -6.16
CA ALA A 85 -5.50 -7.86 -7.34
C ALA A 85 -6.82 -7.07 -7.37
N GLY A 86 -7.06 -6.14 -6.43
CA GLY A 86 -8.29 -5.34 -6.38
C GLY A 86 -9.55 -6.16 -6.05
N LYS A 87 -9.40 -7.29 -5.33
CA LYS A 87 -10.49 -8.20 -4.93
C LYS A 87 -10.78 -8.14 -3.42
N PRO A 88 -11.16 -6.97 -2.86
CA PRO A 88 -11.21 -6.76 -1.42
C PRO A 88 -12.24 -7.65 -0.70
N THR A 89 -13.36 -7.96 -1.32
CA THR A 89 -14.36 -8.86 -0.72
C THR A 89 -13.81 -10.29 -0.54
N ALA A 90 -13.09 -10.80 -1.54
CA ALA A 90 -12.44 -12.11 -1.43
C ALA A 90 -11.27 -12.08 -0.42
N ALA A 91 -10.53 -10.96 -0.37
CA ALA A 91 -9.47 -10.77 0.62
C ALA A 91 -10.02 -10.76 2.04
N ALA A 92 -11.16 -10.10 2.30
CA ALA A 92 -11.80 -10.11 3.60
C ALA A 92 -12.19 -11.55 4.02
N THR A 93 -12.71 -12.37 3.10
CA THR A 93 -12.98 -13.79 3.40
C THR A 93 -11.70 -14.55 3.74
N ALA A 94 -10.63 -14.36 2.94
CA ALA A 94 -9.36 -15.04 3.18
C ALA A 94 -8.71 -14.60 4.51
N TRP A 95 -8.80 -13.31 4.89
CA TRP A 95 -8.34 -12.85 6.21
C TRP A 95 -9.17 -13.40 7.37
N ALA A 96 -10.50 -13.57 7.20
CA ALA A 96 -11.33 -14.24 8.19
C ALA A 96 -10.87 -15.69 8.42
N ASP A 97 -10.50 -16.41 7.35
CA ASP A 97 -9.94 -17.76 7.44
C ASP A 97 -8.59 -17.77 8.17
N VAL A 98 -7.72 -16.78 7.91
CA VAL A 98 -6.44 -16.60 8.66
C VAL A 98 -6.71 -16.43 10.15
N LEU A 99 -7.68 -15.57 10.53
CA LEU A 99 -8.00 -15.32 11.93
C LEU A 99 -8.61 -16.54 12.67
N ALA A 100 -9.14 -17.51 11.93
CA ALA A 100 -9.62 -18.77 12.50
C ALA A 100 -8.50 -19.79 12.77
N MET A 101 -7.27 -19.53 12.30
CA MET A 101 -6.14 -20.46 12.45
C MET A 101 -5.38 -20.26 13.75
N PRO A 102 -4.78 -21.34 14.30
CA PRO A 102 -3.73 -21.20 15.31
C PRO A 102 -2.58 -20.33 14.81
N GLY A 103 -2.09 -19.41 15.66
CA GLY A 103 -1.00 -18.50 15.30
C GLY A 103 -1.44 -17.19 14.61
N ALA A 104 -2.74 -16.93 14.52
CA ALA A 104 -3.25 -15.63 14.10
C ALA A 104 -2.84 -14.54 15.12
N THR A 105 -2.53 -13.33 14.61
CA THR A 105 -1.97 -12.22 15.38
C THR A 105 -2.86 -10.97 15.32
N SER A 106 -2.50 -9.95 16.10
CA SER A 106 -3.15 -8.63 16.03
C SER A 106 -2.91 -7.97 14.67
N GLU A 107 -1.75 -8.20 14.03
CA GLU A 107 -1.46 -7.70 12.68
C GLU A 107 -2.44 -8.30 11.65
N ASP A 108 -2.71 -9.60 11.71
CA ASP A 108 -3.69 -10.24 10.81
C ASP A 108 -5.08 -9.61 10.96
N ARG A 109 -5.43 -9.20 12.18
CA ARG A 109 -6.70 -8.53 12.46
C ARG A 109 -6.74 -7.12 11.87
N VAL A 110 -5.63 -6.39 11.92
CA VAL A 110 -5.49 -5.07 11.27
C VAL A 110 -5.57 -5.21 9.75
N GLU A 111 -4.94 -6.24 9.18
CA GLU A 111 -5.04 -6.56 7.75
C GLU A 111 -6.47 -6.92 7.34
N TYR A 112 -7.17 -7.68 8.16
CA TYR A 112 -8.58 -7.98 7.93
C TYR A 112 -9.45 -6.73 7.94
N ALA A 113 -9.21 -5.81 8.88
CA ALA A 113 -9.92 -4.53 8.91
C ALA A 113 -9.65 -3.68 7.65
N ASP A 114 -8.41 -3.64 7.15
CA ASP A 114 -8.08 -2.98 5.88
C ASP A 114 -8.86 -3.58 4.71
N ALA A 115 -8.94 -4.92 4.63
CA ALA A 115 -9.70 -5.60 3.60
C ALA A 115 -11.20 -5.27 3.69
N LEU A 116 -11.76 -5.20 4.88
CA LEU A 116 -13.16 -4.83 5.13
C LEU A 116 -13.46 -3.38 4.71
N ILE A 117 -12.59 -2.42 5.06
CA ILE A 117 -12.72 -1.01 4.62
C ILE A 117 -12.70 -0.93 3.10
N ARG A 118 -11.77 -1.61 2.44
CA ARG A 118 -11.69 -1.65 0.97
C ARG A 118 -12.91 -2.32 0.32
N ALA A 119 -13.57 -3.24 1.04
CA ALA A 119 -14.82 -3.86 0.64
C ALA A 119 -16.06 -3.01 1.01
N ASN A 120 -15.86 -1.77 1.51
CA ASN A 120 -16.92 -0.86 1.99
C ASN A 120 -17.74 -1.43 3.16
N ARG A 121 -17.12 -2.25 4.01
CA ARG A 121 -17.71 -2.87 5.20
C ARG A 121 -17.18 -2.21 6.46
N TRP A 122 -17.56 -0.94 6.67
CA TRP A 122 -16.98 -0.08 7.72
C TRP A 122 -17.32 -0.56 9.14
N ASP A 123 -18.56 -0.95 9.39
CA ASP A 123 -19.01 -1.43 10.71
C ASP A 123 -18.28 -2.72 11.11
N ASP A 124 -18.09 -3.63 10.15
CA ASP A 124 -17.34 -4.86 10.40
C ASP A 124 -15.84 -4.58 10.68
N ALA A 125 -15.27 -3.58 10.00
CA ALA A 125 -13.90 -3.16 10.24
C ALA A 125 -13.72 -2.58 11.64
N GLU A 126 -14.65 -1.74 12.10
CA GLU A 126 -14.66 -1.21 13.47
C GLU A 126 -14.65 -2.35 14.49
N VAL A 127 -15.56 -3.32 14.34
CA VAL A 127 -15.60 -4.51 15.22
C VAL A 127 -14.28 -5.27 15.25
N GLN A 128 -13.52 -5.29 14.17
CA GLN A 128 -12.20 -5.94 14.18
C GLN A 128 -11.14 -5.08 14.84
N LEU A 129 -11.10 -3.79 14.58
CA LEU A 129 -10.15 -2.85 15.18
C LEU A 129 -10.33 -2.77 16.70
N ASP A 130 -11.56 -2.76 17.21
CA ASP A 130 -11.89 -2.77 18.63
C ASP A 130 -11.32 -3.99 19.38
N LYS A 131 -11.07 -5.10 18.67
CA LYS A 131 -10.46 -6.31 19.24
C LYS A 131 -8.93 -6.28 19.23
N VAL A 132 -8.31 -5.26 18.63
CA VAL A 132 -6.86 -5.10 18.64
C VAL A 132 -6.43 -4.53 20.00
N PRO A 133 -5.50 -5.20 20.72
CA PRO A 133 -5.10 -4.73 22.04
C PRO A 133 -4.42 -3.37 21.97
N PRO A 134 -4.59 -2.49 22.97
CA PRO A 134 -3.99 -1.14 22.98
C PRO A 134 -2.47 -1.15 22.80
N THR A 135 -1.80 -2.21 23.22
CA THR A 135 -0.34 -2.37 23.10
C THR A 135 0.15 -2.61 21.66
N HIS A 136 -0.75 -2.87 20.72
CA HIS A 136 -0.40 -3.02 19.31
C HIS A 136 -0.42 -1.66 18.62
N GLU A 137 0.56 -0.81 18.93
CA GLU A 137 0.69 0.57 18.43
C GLU A 137 1.39 0.59 17.08
N THR A 138 0.63 0.45 15.99
CA THR A 138 1.17 0.48 14.63
C THR A 138 0.54 1.62 13.80
N PHE A 139 1.35 2.17 12.90
CA PHE A 139 0.90 3.17 11.91
C PHE A 139 -0.37 2.73 11.19
N LYS A 140 -0.39 1.48 10.68
CA LYS A 140 -1.51 0.97 9.90
C LYS A 140 -2.79 0.92 10.74
N ARG A 141 -2.70 0.40 11.98
CA ARG A 141 -3.84 0.35 12.89
C ARG A 141 -4.47 1.73 13.07
N TYR A 142 -3.69 2.72 13.54
CA TYR A 142 -4.23 4.06 13.84
C TYR A 142 -4.75 4.77 12.60
N ARG A 143 -4.13 4.57 11.44
CA ARG A 143 -4.66 5.07 10.18
C ARG A 143 -6.03 4.49 9.84
N LEU A 144 -6.24 3.19 10.04
CA LEU A 144 -7.53 2.55 9.78
C LEU A 144 -8.58 2.97 10.81
N GLU A 145 -8.22 3.07 12.10
CA GLU A 145 -9.11 3.59 13.14
C GLU A 145 -9.55 5.02 12.85
N ALA A 146 -8.64 5.87 12.36
CA ALA A 146 -8.97 7.23 11.92
C ALA A 146 -9.99 7.23 10.78
N MET A 147 -9.79 6.38 9.77
CA MET A 147 -10.69 6.28 8.61
C MET A 147 -12.08 5.76 9.02
N VAL A 148 -12.15 4.80 9.93
CA VAL A 148 -13.42 4.29 10.48
C VAL A 148 -14.14 5.37 11.28
N ALA A 149 -13.44 6.06 12.18
CA ALA A 149 -14.01 7.17 12.95
C ALA A 149 -14.53 8.29 12.04
N ASP A 150 -13.82 8.60 10.93
CA ASP A 150 -14.28 9.53 9.91
C ASP A 150 -15.59 9.05 9.25
N SER A 151 -15.69 7.78 8.88
CA SER A 151 -16.89 7.23 8.26
C SER A 151 -18.11 7.34 9.19
N ASN A 152 -17.87 7.22 10.51
CA ASN A 152 -18.88 7.34 11.56
C ASN A 152 -19.12 8.79 12.00
N LYS A 153 -18.41 9.77 11.41
CA LYS A 153 -18.45 11.20 11.78
C LYS A 153 -18.03 11.46 13.24
N GLU A 154 -17.20 10.61 13.79
CA GLU A 154 -16.59 10.77 15.12
C GLU A 154 -15.33 11.64 15.02
N TRP A 155 -15.51 12.90 14.59
CA TRP A 155 -14.44 13.77 14.12
C TRP A 155 -13.27 13.94 15.08
N SER A 156 -13.53 14.13 16.38
CA SER A 156 -12.47 14.30 17.38
C SER A 156 -11.65 13.03 17.56
N LYS A 157 -12.29 11.86 17.46
CA LYS A 157 -11.64 10.56 17.52
C LYS A 157 -10.78 10.33 16.25
N ALA A 158 -11.33 10.67 15.08
CA ALA A 158 -10.62 10.62 13.83
C ALA A 158 -9.35 11.49 13.85
N ASP A 159 -9.47 12.76 14.27
CA ASP A 159 -8.34 13.69 14.35
C ASP A 159 -7.24 13.14 15.27
N SER A 160 -7.61 12.63 16.46
CA SER A 160 -6.64 12.05 17.40
C SER A 160 -5.90 10.83 16.79
N PHE A 161 -6.61 9.96 16.11
CA PHE A 161 -5.99 8.79 15.48
C PHE A 161 -5.12 9.16 14.28
N TYR A 162 -5.53 10.14 13.46
CA TYR A 162 -4.67 10.66 12.39
C TYR A 162 -3.38 11.26 12.94
N GLU A 163 -3.45 12.05 14.02
CA GLU A 163 -2.28 12.63 14.66
C GLU A 163 -1.30 11.55 15.14
N ILE A 164 -1.79 10.51 15.84
CA ILE A 164 -0.98 9.38 16.27
C ILE A 164 -0.36 8.66 15.05
N ALA A 165 -1.16 8.37 14.03
CA ALA A 165 -0.69 7.69 12.83
C ALA A 165 0.42 8.47 12.13
N VAL A 166 0.28 9.79 12.00
CA VAL A 166 1.33 10.65 11.41
C VAL A 166 2.63 10.57 12.21
N GLY A 167 2.55 10.54 13.55
CA GLY A 167 3.72 10.41 14.43
C GLY A 167 4.44 9.05 14.34
N LEU A 168 3.77 8.02 13.87
CA LEU A 168 4.31 6.64 13.78
C LEU A 168 4.98 6.32 12.42
N THR A 169 5.12 7.28 11.51
CA THR A 169 5.70 7.02 10.18
C THR A 169 6.61 8.16 9.73
N THR A 170 7.63 7.82 8.95
CA THR A 170 8.48 8.80 8.25
C THR A 170 7.92 9.20 6.88
N ARG A 171 6.84 8.57 6.43
CA ARG A 171 6.16 8.83 5.15
C ARG A 171 4.66 9.07 5.35
N PRO A 172 4.27 10.17 6.01
CA PRO A 172 2.88 10.43 6.39
C PRO A 172 2.01 11.00 5.26
N SER A 173 2.55 11.27 4.07
CA SER A 173 1.88 12.01 2.99
C SER A 173 0.46 11.54 2.71
N GLY A 174 0.25 10.23 2.55
CA GLY A 174 -1.07 9.65 2.31
C GLY A 174 -2.04 9.83 3.49
N THR A 175 -1.54 9.72 4.72
CA THR A 175 -2.34 9.90 5.94
C THR A 175 -2.72 11.36 6.14
N LEU A 176 -1.77 12.28 5.94
CA LEU A 176 -2.03 13.73 5.95
C LEU A 176 -3.06 14.12 4.87
N ASN A 177 -2.97 13.53 3.68
CA ASN A 177 -3.96 13.75 2.64
C ASN A 177 -5.36 13.25 3.06
N ASN A 178 -5.47 12.10 3.69
CA ASN A 178 -6.76 11.58 4.17
C ASN A 178 -7.32 12.47 5.29
N TRP A 179 -6.49 12.89 6.23
CA TRP A 179 -6.87 13.82 7.29
C TRP A 179 -7.29 15.19 6.76
N GLY A 180 -6.54 15.71 5.76
CA GLY A 180 -6.93 16.91 5.02
C GLY A 180 -8.27 16.77 4.33
N PHE A 181 -8.54 15.62 3.71
CA PHE A 181 -9.83 15.35 3.06
C PHE A 181 -10.98 15.26 4.07
N SER A 182 -10.76 14.65 5.23
CA SER A 182 -11.70 14.69 6.34
C SER A 182 -12.05 16.13 6.73
N ASN A 183 -11.05 16.98 6.91
CA ASN A 183 -11.26 18.40 7.23
C ASN A 183 -11.96 19.18 6.10
N LEU A 184 -11.62 18.88 4.83
CA LEU A 184 -12.28 19.48 3.66
C LEU A 184 -13.79 19.17 3.65
N THR A 185 -14.17 17.93 3.89
CA THR A 185 -15.58 17.49 3.89
C THR A 185 -16.39 18.07 5.03
N ARG A 186 -15.73 18.40 6.17
CA ARG A 186 -16.32 19.06 7.33
C ARG A 186 -16.43 20.59 7.19
N GLY A 187 -15.88 21.17 6.12
CA GLY A 187 -15.81 22.61 5.91
C GLY A 187 -14.66 23.31 6.62
N ASN A 188 -13.73 22.59 7.23
CA ASN A 188 -12.53 23.11 7.88
C ASN A 188 -11.43 23.40 6.83
N TYR A 189 -11.74 24.28 5.87
CA TYR A 189 -10.94 24.49 4.66
C TYR A 189 -9.50 24.94 4.94
N SER A 190 -9.29 25.80 5.95
CA SER A 190 -7.95 26.27 6.29
C SER A 190 -7.07 25.16 6.87
N GLU A 191 -7.64 24.28 7.69
CA GLU A 191 -6.91 23.12 8.23
C GLU A 191 -6.67 22.08 7.12
N ALA A 192 -7.64 21.84 6.25
CA ALA A 192 -7.47 20.98 5.07
C ALA A 192 -6.31 21.47 4.20
N GLU A 193 -6.24 22.77 3.90
CA GLU A 193 -5.15 23.38 3.14
C GLU A 193 -3.79 23.17 3.80
N ARG A 194 -3.71 23.35 5.14
CA ARG A 194 -2.48 23.11 5.91
C ARG A 194 -2.02 21.66 5.76
N LEU A 195 -2.94 20.70 5.96
CA LEU A 195 -2.64 19.27 5.92
C LEU A 195 -2.23 18.80 4.51
N PHE A 196 -2.89 19.27 3.44
CA PHE A 196 -2.49 18.96 2.07
C PHE A 196 -1.13 19.58 1.74
N SER A 197 -0.87 20.80 2.17
CA SER A 197 0.45 21.42 1.99
C SER A 197 1.54 20.65 2.72
N GLU A 198 1.28 20.20 3.93
CA GLU A 198 2.19 19.37 4.70
C GLU A 198 2.42 18.00 4.02
N ALA A 199 1.36 17.35 3.52
CA ALA A 199 1.48 16.12 2.74
C ALA A 199 2.46 16.25 1.56
N LEU A 200 2.39 17.39 0.87
CA LEU A 200 3.25 17.70 -0.28
C LEU A 200 4.71 17.99 0.10
N THR A 201 5.02 18.32 1.36
CA THR A 201 6.40 18.40 1.83
C THR A 201 7.07 17.04 1.92
N TYR A 202 6.30 15.98 2.20
CA TYR A 202 6.79 14.60 2.25
C TYR A 202 6.76 13.90 0.89
N ASP A 203 5.77 14.22 0.04
CA ASP A 203 5.67 13.70 -1.32
C ASP A 203 5.09 14.76 -2.26
N SER A 204 6.00 15.50 -2.90
CA SER A 204 5.65 16.55 -3.86
C SER A 204 4.99 16.03 -5.14
N ASN A 205 5.00 14.72 -5.40
CA ASN A 205 4.39 14.08 -6.57
C ASN A 205 2.99 13.53 -6.29
N LEU A 206 2.49 13.61 -5.05
CA LEU A 206 1.16 13.12 -4.69
C LEU A 206 0.07 14.00 -5.33
N PHE A 207 -0.32 13.68 -6.56
CA PHE A 207 -1.29 14.46 -7.34
C PHE A 207 -2.62 14.64 -6.60
N THR A 208 -3.08 13.61 -5.88
CA THR A 208 -4.31 13.71 -5.07
C THR A 208 -4.24 14.84 -4.05
N ALA A 209 -3.09 15.01 -3.36
CA ALA A 209 -2.92 16.10 -2.41
C ALA A 209 -2.85 17.47 -3.11
N LYS A 210 -2.23 17.58 -4.30
CA LYS A 210 -2.25 18.81 -5.13
C LYS A 210 -3.68 19.20 -5.48
N ASN A 211 -4.47 18.25 -5.98
CA ASN A 211 -5.86 18.48 -6.35
C ASN A 211 -6.72 18.87 -5.14
N ASN A 212 -6.58 18.17 -4.03
CA ASN A 212 -7.31 18.48 -2.80
C ASN A 212 -6.92 19.84 -2.20
N LEU A 213 -5.65 20.25 -2.33
CA LEU A 213 -5.18 21.57 -1.97
C LEU A 213 -5.90 22.66 -2.78
N VAL A 214 -6.01 22.46 -4.10
CA VAL A 214 -6.75 23.40 -4.96
C VAL A 214 -8.22 23.44 -4.59
N LEU A 215 -8.85 22.31 -4.27
CA LEU A 215 -10.23 22.25 -3.81
C LEU A 215 -10.43 23.00 -2.47
N ALA A 216 -9.52 22.83 -1.51
CA ALA A 216 -9.58 23.52 -0.22
C ALA A 216 -9.44 25.04 -0.36
N ARG A 217 -8.56 25.52 -1.26
CA ARG A 217 -8.40 26.95 -1.59
C ARG A 217 -9.62 27.48 -2.33
N ALA A 218 -10.08 26.76 -3.36
CA ALA A 218 -11.25 27.14 -4.12
C ALA A 218 -12.51 27.22 -3.26
N ALA A 219 -12.70 26.34 -2.28
CA ALA A 219 -13.80 26.42 -1.32
C ALA A 219 -13.80 27.73 -0.52
N GLN A 220 -12.65 28.39 -0.41
CA GLN A 220 -12.46 29.70 0.20
C GLN A 220 -12.48 30.85 -0.83
N ARG A 221 -12.91 30.59 -2.07
CA ARG A 221 -12.90 31.51 -3.22
C ARG A 221 -11.50 32.03 -3.58
N ARG A 222 -10.47 31.25 -3.28
CA ARG A 222 -9.08 31.50 -3.68
C ARG A 222 -8.74 30.57 -4.84
N TYR A 223 -8.80 31.09 -6.06
CA TYR A 223 -8.66 30.29 -7.29
C TYR A 223 -7.26 30.36 -7.91
N ASP A 224 -6.35 31.09 -7.29
CA ASP A 224 -4.94 31.15 -7.71
C ASP A 224 -4.25 29.80 -7.49
N MET A 225 -3.44 29.38 -8.47
CA MET A 225 -2.70 28.13 -8.39
C MET A 225 -1.65 28.20 -7.26
N PRO A 226 -1.56 27.15 -6.41
CA PRO A 226 -0.54 27.09 -5.38
C PRO A 226 0.86 27.00 -6.00
N VAL A 227 1.85 27.56 -5.30
CA VAL A 227 3.26 27.52 -5.71
C VAL A 227 3.85 26.18 -5.25
N ILE A 228 3.62 25.12 -6.01
CA ILE A 228 4.09 23.77 -5.78
C ILE A 228 4.67 23.16 -7.06
N PRO A 229 5.60 22.19 -6.99
CA PRO A 229 6.07 21.49 -8.18
C PRO A 229 4.92 20.78 -8.91
N MET A 230 4.78 21.05 -10.21
CA MET A 230 3.77 20.41 -11.04
C MET A 230 4.21 20.38 -12.51
N THR A 231 3.84 19.34 -13.21
CA THR A 231 3.98 19.27 -14.68
C THR A 231 2.95 20.17 -15.37
N GLN A 232 3.14 20.41 -16.67
CA GLN A 232 2.20 21.18 -17.47
C GLN A 232 0.82 20.52 -17.53
N ILE A 233 0.77 19.19 -17.60
CA ILE A 233 -0.47 18.40 -17.57
C ILE A 233 -1.16 18.56 -16.22
N GLU A 234 -0.45 18.34 -15.12
CA GLU A 234 -1.00 18.53 -13.78
C GLU A 234 -1.54 19.95 -13.59
N ARG A 235 -0.81 20.96 -14.07
CA ARG A 235 -1.26 22.36 -13.98
C ARG A 235 -2.60 22.57 -14.71
N ALA A 236 -2.76 22.02 -15.90
CA ALA A 236 -4.01 22.12 -16.65
C ALA A 236 -5.16 21.42 -15.94
N GLU A 237 -4.93 20.24 -15.38
CA GLU A 237 -5.94 19.49 -14.59
C GLU A 237 -6.34 20.22 -13.30
N LEU A 238 -5.38 20.86 -12.63
CA LEU A 238 -5.63 21.66 -11.43
C LEU A 238 -6.39 22.95 -11.75
N LEU A 239 -6.08 23.63 -12.86
CA LEU A 239 -6.84 24.77 -13.36
C LEU A 239 -8.29 24.36 -13.68
N TYR A 240 -8.48 23.22 -14.31
CA TYR A 240 -9.81 22.67 -14.58
C TYR A 240 -10.59 22.40 -13.27
N THR A 241 -9.94 21.83 -12.26
CA THR A 241 -10.55 21.61 -10.93
C THR A 241 -10.95 22.93 -10.27
N ALA A 242 -10.10 23.95 -10.32
CA ALA A 242 -10.40 25.27 -9.81
C ALA A 242 -11.57 25.93 -10.57
N ALA A 243 -11.61 25.77 -11.91
CA ALA A 243 -12.67 26.28 -12.76
C ALA A 243 -14.03 25.70 -12.38
N LEU A 244 -14.12 24.37 -12.25
CA LEU A 244 -15.37 23.71 -11.86
C LEU A 244 -15.82 24.16 -10.46
N SER A 245 -14.88 24.37 -9.55
CA SER A 245 -15.19 24.90 -8.20
C SER A 245 -15.72 26.33 -8.24
N ALA A 246 -15.13 27.21 -9.07
CA ALA A 246 -15.59 28.56 -9.26
C ALA A 246 -17.02 28.61 -9.88
N ILE A 247 -17.25 27.81 -10.90
CA ILE A 247 -18.57 27.70 -11.54
C ILE A 247 -19.62 27.24 -10.54
N LYS A 248 -19.33 26.20 -9.76
CA LYS A 248 -20.23 25.68 -8.73
C LYS A 248 -20.58 26.73 -7.67
N GLN A 249 -19.69 27.68 -7.40
CA GLN A 249 -19.90 28.79 -6.44
C GLN A 249 -20.53 30.02 -7.07
N GLY A 250 -20.87 29.98 -8.36
CA GLY A 250 -21.47 31.11 -9.10
C GLY A 250 -20.47 32.12 -9.64
N ASP A 251 -19.17 31.89 -9.49
CA ASP A 251 -18.12 32.76 -10.02
C ASP A 251 -17.84 32.42 -11.50
N ILE A 252 -18.89 32.51 -12.34
CA ILE A 252 -18.90 32.01 -13.74
C ILE A 252 -17.80 32.65 -14.58
N ALA A 253 -17.58 33.96 -14.47
CA ALA A 253 -16.54 34.66 -15.24
C ALA A 253 -15.14 34.15 -14.92
N ILE A 254 -14.85 33.90 -13.64
CA ILE A 254 -13.58 33.30 -13.19
C ILE A 254 -13.49 31.88 -13.70
N GLY A 255 -14.57 31.09 -13.60
CA GLY A 255 -14.61 29.73 -14.10
C GLY A 255 -14.31 29.64 -15.59
N LYS A 256 -14.90 30.52 -16.43
CA LYS A 256 -14.60 30.61 -17.88
C LYS A 256 -13.12 30.92 -18.15
N SER A 257 -12.55 31.91 -17.43
CA SER A 257 -11.13 32.25 -17.56
C SER A 257 -10.23 31.06 -17.20
N LEU A 258 -10.50 30.37 -16.10
CA LEU A 258 -9.73 29.19 -15.66
C LEU A 258 -9.87 28.00 -16.62
N LEU A 259 -11.03 27.81 -17.26
CA LEU A 259 -11.20 26.82 -18.33
C LEU A 259 -10.34 27.13 -19.53
N GLN A 260 -10.31 28.41 -19.97
CA GLN A 260 -9.45 28.82 -21.04
C GLN A 260 -7.97 28.63 -20.70
N ASP A 261 -7.55 29.04 -19.49
CA ASP A 261 -6.18 28.82 -19.02
C ASP A 261 -5.81 27.32 -18.98
N ALA A 262 -6.76 26.43 -18.61
CA ALA A 262 -6.55 24.98 -18.62
C ALA A 262 -6.34 24.45 -20.05
N ILE A 263 -7.15 24.92 -21.01
CA ILE A 263 -7.03 24.56 -22.42
C ILE A 263 -5.68 25.02 -22.98
N ASP A 264 -5.29 26.26 -22.72
CA ASP A 264 -4.05 26.86 -23.24
C ASP A 264 -2.80 26.25 -22.58
N THR A 265 -2.93 25.76 -21.34
CA THR A 265 -1.84 25.15 -20.60
C THR A 265 -1.62 23.70 -21.01
N HIS A 266 -2.65 22.95 -21.39
CA HIS A 266 -2.52 21.54 -21.68
C HIS A 266 -1.74 21.32 -22.99
N PRO A 267 -0.71 20.42 -23.04
CA PRO A 267 0.12 20.22 -24.23
C PRO A 267 -0.60 19.54 -25.39
N GLN A 268 -1.78 18.99 -25.14
CA GLN A 268 -2.65 18.34 -26.12
C GLN A 268 -4.06 18.90 -25.97
N HIS A 269 -4.99 18.46 -26.83
CA HIS A 269 -6.39 18.84 -26.73
C HIS A 269 -6.99 18.39 -25.38
N PHE A 270 -7.51 19.35 -24.60
CA PHE A 270 -8.16 19.07 -23.31
C PHE A 270 -9.67 19.05 -23.44
N ASP A 271 -10.19 17.99 -24.00
CA ASP A 271 -11.61 17.81 -24.35
C ASP A 271 -12.60 18.13 -23.21
N ALA A 272 -12.29 17.75 -21.96
CA ALA A 272 -13.16 18.03 -20.82
C ALA A 272 -13.29 19.53 -20.53
N ALA A 273 -12.20 20.28 -20.61
CA ALA A 273 -12.23 21.75 -20.40
C ALA A 273 -12.92 22.46 -21.55
N VAL A 274 -12.67 22.04 -22.81
CA VAL A 274 -13.33 22.59 -23.99
C VAL A 274 -14.84 22.43 -23.92
N ARG A 275 -15.33 21.22 -23.68
CA ARG A 275 -16.78 20.98 -23.55
C ARG A 275 -17.42 21.76 -22.39
N SER A 276 -16.70 21.92 -21.29
CA SER A 276 -17.21 22.70 -20.16
C SER A 276 -17.33 24.19 -20.49
N LEU A 277 -16.38 24.74 -21.26
CA LEU A 277 -16.41 26.12 -21.69
C LEU A 277 -17.53 26.38 -22.72
N GLU A 278 -17.65 25.52 -23.74
CA GLU A 278 -18.71 25.58 -24.74
C GLU A 278 -20.12 25.52 -24.11
N ALA A 279 -20.31 24.65 -23.11
CA ALA A 279 -21.57 24.54 -22.37
C ALA A 279 -21.94 25.82 -21.64
N LEU A 280 -20.94 26.57 -21.12
CA LEU A 280 -21.17 27.86 -20.47
C LEU A 280 -21.35 29.03 -21.42
N GLU A 281 -20.91 28.91 -22.68
CA GLU A 281 -21.10 29.93 -23.73
C GLU A 281 -22.46 29.82 -24.41
N SER A 282 -23.02 28.61 -24.42
CA SER A 282 -24.31 28.31 -25.02
C SER A 282 -25.52 28.49 -24.06
N ALA A 283 -25.26 28.72 -22.75
CA ALA A 283 -26.28 28.90 -21.70
C ALA A 283 -26.59 30.37 -21.45
#